data_95b18651b36a7d1af5f93757e73a208d
#
_entry.id   95b18651b36a7d1af5f93757e73a208d
#
_cell.length_a   1.000
_cell.length_b   1.000
_cell.length_c   1.000
_cell.angle_alpha   90.00
_cell.angle_beta   90.00
_cell.angle_gamma   90.00
#
_symmetry.space_group_name_H-M   'P 1'
#
loop_
_entity.id
_entity.type
_entity.pdbx_description
1 polymer ?
#
loop_
_entity_poly.entity_id
_entity_poly.type
_entity_poly.pdbx_seq_one_letter_code
_entity_poly.pdbx_strand_id
1 'polypeptide(L)'
;MRLAILSHCTIDEISQNGQVVETPGGPAAYCGITAKNMKFDVDLHTRVGPDFKFRHDLENKGLSFSQNSSSSNPTTRFLLKILGVERELYLKAKCDQIEFNNSDADGFIVSPVFDEISEETLDKIREDSNFFMFDPQGFLRRVDDTGKIYLEKTLLDISKITAIKTDPDEAFYLTGLREKDAMIALQKKGVKHVLYTNKQNITMLVKDRLYDLHIPDMTIGDTTGVGDIFCAAFTCSYLKEKDSLWAICFAVGAAQAALETKATGLSKIPNSGIIQQNAAYLYNSVKFSQV
;
A
#
# COMPACT_ATOMS: atom_id res chain seq x y z
N MET A 1 -0.37 16.06 12.51
CA MET A 1 0.71 15.37 11.78
C MET A 1 0.33 15.29 10.32
N ARG A 2 1.30 15.45 9.43
CA ARG A 2 1.12 15.42 7.98
C ARG A 2 1.78 14.17 7.38
N LEU A 3 1.09 13.53 6.46
CA LEU A 3 1.57 12.34 5.75
C LEU A 3 1.59 12.63 4.24
N ALA A 4 2.75 12.51 3.62
CA ALA A 4 2.88 12.56 2.17
C ALA A 4 2.62 11.17 1.57
N ILE A 5 1.81 11.12 0.53
CA ILE A 5 1.48 9.89 -0.18
C ILE A 5 1.80 10.06 -1.65
N LEU A 6 2.72 9.23 -2.15
CA LEU A 6 3.13 9.22 -3.55
C LEU A 6 2.63 7.93 -4.22
N SER A 7 1.62 8.07 -5.04
CA SER A 7 1.03 7.00 -5.85
C SER A 7 -0.01 7.57 -6.80
N HIS A 8 -0.37 6.84 -7.85
CA HIS A 8 -1.53 7.20 -8.65
C HIS A 8 -2.86 6.90 -7.92
N CYS A 9 -3.83 7.79 -8.08
CA CYS A 9 -5.23 7.39 -8.08
C CYS A 9 -5.49 6.66 -9.40
N THR A 10 -6.18 5.53 -9.36
CA THR A 10 -6.47 4.72 -10.54
C THR A 10 -7.96 4.63 -10.82
N ILE A 11 -8.29 4.21 -12.03
CA ILE A 11 -9.62 3.70 -12.35
C ILE A 11 -9.49 2.18 -12.46
N ASP A 12 -10.15 1.47 -11.57
CA ASP A 12 -10.12 0.01 -11.55
C ASP A 12 -11.42 -0.54 -12.16
N GLU A 13 -11.30 -1.25 -13.27
CA GLU A 13 -12.39 -2.00 -13.90
C GLU A 13 -12.39 -3.41 -13.31
N ILE A 14 -13.43 -3.76 -12.55
CA ILE A 14 -13.58 -5.10 -11.98
C ILE A 14 -14.55 -5.89 -12.86
N SER A 15 -14.03 -6.92 -13.50
CA SER A 15 -14.81 -7.83 -14.35
C SER A 15 -15.08 -9.12 -13.60
N GLN A 16 -16.35 -9.38 -13.31
CA GLN A 16 -16.81 -10.58 -12.64
C GLN A 16 -18.18 -11.02 -13.17
N ASN A 17 -18.33 -12.30 -13.48
CA ASN A 17 -19.61 -12.87 -13.98
C ASN A 17 -20.21 -12.12 -15.20
N GLY A 18 -19.35 -11.63 -16.10
CA GLY A 18 -19.76 -10.90 -17.30
C GLY A 18 -20.16 -9.44 -17.06
N GLN A 19 -20.07 -8.95 -15.84
CA GLN A 19 -20.30 -7.54 -15.51
C GLN A 19 -18.95 -6.84 -15.29
N VAL A 20 -18.87 -5.57 -15.69
CA VAL A 20 -17.72 -4.70 -15.46
C VAL A 20 -18.17 -3.49 -14.67
N VAL A 21 -17.51 -3.23 -13.54
CA VAL A 21 -17.79 -2.08 -12.69
C VAL A 21 -16.50 -1.26 -12.57
N GLU A 22 -16.62 0.06 -12.82
CA GLU A 22 -15.52 1.00 -12.57
C GLU A 22 -15.57 1.54 -11.15
N THR A 23 -14.44 1.51 -10.48
CA THR A 23 -14.28 2.06 -9.12
C THR A 23 -13.01 2.90 -9.02
N PRO A 24 -12.95 3.89 -8.11
CA PRO A 24 -11.70 4.54 -7.79
C PRO A 24 -10.79 3.57 -7.05
N GLY A 25 -9.53 3.52 -7.45
CA GLY A 25 -8.52 2.63 -6.90
C GLY A 25 -7.19 3.33 -6.64
N GLY A 26 -6.18 2.52 -6.41
CA GLY A 26 -4.80 2.92 -6.18
C GLY A 26 -4.49 3.32 -4.74
N PRO A 27 -3.23 3.14 -4.33
CA PRO A 27 -2.78 3.49 -2.98
C PRO A 27 -3.01 4.95 -2.61
N ALA A 28 -2.98 5.88 -3.56
CA ALA A 28 -3.29 7.28 -3.32
C ALA A 28 -4.67 7.47 -2.67
N ALA A 29 -5.69 6.73 -3.14
CA ALA A 29 -7.03 6.79 -2.60
C ALA A 29 -7.15 6.01 -1.27
N TYR A 30 -6.71 4.75 -1.24
CA TYR A 30 -6.85 3.90 -0.04
C TYR A 30 -5.99 4.39 1.12
N CYS A 31 -4.70 4.67 0.92
CA CYS A 31 -3.83 5.21 1.96
C CYS A 31 -4.31 6.59 2.41
N GLY A 32 -4.70 7.44 1.45
CA GLY A 32 -5.12 8.80 1.75
C GLY A 32 -6.36 8.86 2.65
N ILE A 33 -7.42 8.12 2.30
CA ILE A 33 -8.63 8.08 3.11
C ILE A 33 -8.37 7.41 4.46
N THR A 34 -7.57 6.34 4.51
CA THR A 34 -7.18 5.70 5.76
C THR A 34 -6.47 6.70 6.69
N ALA A 35 -5.51 7.47 6.17
CA ALA A 35 -4.80 8.50 6.93
C ALA A 35 -5.74 9.61 7.42
N LYS A 36 -6.69 10.06 6.58
CA LYS A 36 -7.73 11.04 6.98
C LYS A 36 -8.60 10.51 8.11
N ASN A 37 -9.05 9.24 8.05
CA ASN A 37 -9.80 8.60 9.12
C ASN A 37 -9.01 8.53 10.43
N MET A 38 -7.67 8.49 10.35
CA MET A 38 -6.75 8.52 11.48
C MET A 38 -6.33 9.94 11.89
N LYS A 39 -6.96 10.98 11.35
CA LYS A 39 -6.74 12.40 11.67
C LYS A 39 -5.35 12.92 11.28
N PHE A 40 -4.82 12.44 10.16
CA PHE A 40 -3.65 13.04 9.51
C PHE A 40 -4.06 14.05 8.45
N ASP A 41 -3.25 15.10 8.30
CA ASP A 41 -3.28 15.89 7.09
C ASP A 41 -2.56 15.11 5.99
N VAL A 42 -3.19 15.04 4.81
CA VAL A 42 -2.65 14.28 3.67
C VAL A 42 -2.12 15.26 2.63
N ASP A 43 -0.82 15.13 2.33
CA ASP A 43 -0.15 15.77 1.21
C ASP A 43 -0.10 14.74 0.06
N LEU A 44 -1.01 14.90 -0.91
CA LEU A 44 -1.25 13.91 -1.94
C LEU A 44 -0.47 14.24 -3.21
N HIS A 45 0.54 13.43 -3.52
CA HIS A 45 1.28 13.47 -4.79
C HIS A 45 0.77 12.36 -5.70
N THR A 46 -0.05 12.73 -6.67
CA THR A 46 -0.70 11.81 -7.62
C THR A 46 -0.85 12.45 -8.98
N ARG A 47 -1.09 11.64 -10.01
CA ARG A 47 -1.47 12.10 -11.34
C ARG A 47 -2.77 11.44 -11.77
N VAL A 48 -3.67 12.24 -12.35
CA VAL A 48 -4.93 11.76 -12.92
C VAL A 48 -5.21 12.49 -14.23
N GLY A 49 -5.79 11.80 -15.18
CA GLY A 49 -6.18 12.34 -16.47
C GLY A 49 -7.56 13.01 -16.44
N PRO A 50 -7.99 13.57 -17.61
CA PRO A 50 -9.29 14.22 -17.72
C PRO A 50 -10.48 13.25 -17.60
N ASP A 51 -10.23 11.95 -17.72
CA ASP A 51 -11.20 10.85 -17.57
C ASP A 51 -11.45 10.43 -16.11
N PHE A 52 -10.75 11.05 -15.13
CA PHE A 52 -10.89 10.68 -13.71
C PHE A 52 -12.17 11.28 -13.10
N LYS A 53 -13.26 10.58 -13.29
CA LYS A 53 -14.60 11.00 -12.81
C LYS A 53 -14.79 10.97 -11.29
N PHE A 54 -13.87 10.34 -10.53
CA PHE A 54 -13.98 10.14 -9.08
C PHE A 54 -13.34 11.25 -8.23
N ARG A 55 -12.81 12.30 -8.85
CA ARG A 55 -12.12 13.39 -8.13
C ARG A 55 -12.99 13.97 -7.02
N HIS A 56 -14.22 14.37 -7.36
CA HIS A 56 -15.14 14.98 -6.40
C HIS A 56 -15.48 14.04 -5.22
N ASP A 57 -15.63 12.74 -5.47
CA ASP A 57 -15.90 11.76 -4.40
C ASP A 57 -14.73 11.64 -3.43
N LEU A 58 -13.49 11.70 -3.93
CA LEU A 58 -12.29 11.67 -3.09
C LEU A 58 -12.09 12.99 -2.34
N GLU A 59 -12.40 14.13 -2.96
CA GLU A 59 -12.38 15.43 -2.30
C GLU A 59 -13.39 15.50 -1.15
N ASN A 60 -14.60 14.97 -1.34
CA ASN A 60 -15.61 14.86 -0.28
C ASN A 60 -15.16 13.95 0.89
N LYS A 61 -14.22 13.05 0.65
CA LYS A 61 -13.57 12.23 1.69
C LYS A 61 -12.33 12.90 2.30
N GLY A 62 -12.05 14.16 1.93
CA GLY A 62 -11.01 15.00 2.51
C GLY A 62 -9.64 14.90 1.85
N LEU A 63 -9.53 14.30 0.66
CA LEU A 63 -8.31 14.39 -0.15
C LEU A 63 -8.30 15.68 -0.96
N SER A 64 -7.11 16.24 -1.19
CA SER A 64 -6.94 17.46 -1.98
C SER A 64 -6.03 17.18 -3.17
N PHE A 65 -6.47 17.58 -4.35
CA PHE A 65 -5.69 17.47 -5.59
C PHE A 65 -5.05 18.81 -5.92
N SER A 66 -3.72 18.85 -5.96
CA SER A 66 -2.98 20.04 -6.41
C SER A 66 -3.12 20.26 -7.92
N GLN A 67 -2.63 21.41 -8.43
CA GLN A 67 -2.54 21.64 -9.87
C GLN A 67 -1.65 20.59 -10.56
N ASN A 68 -0.58 20.15 -9.88
CA ASN A 68 0.34 19.12 -10.39
C ASN A 68 -0.29 17.73 -10.42
N SER A 69 -1.47 17.53 -9.85
CA SER A 69 -2.17 16.25 -9.95
C SER A 69 -2.85 16.02 -11.30
N SER A 70 -2.95 17.03 -12.17
CA SER A 70 -3.62 16.93 -13.48
C SER A 70 -2.63 16.55 -14.57
N SER A 71 -3.04 15.65 -15.46
CA SER A 71 -2.34 15.20 -16.65
C SER A 71 -3.20 15.38 -17.88
N SER A 72 -2.56 15.50 -19.05
CA SER A 72 -3.25 15.42 -20.36
C SER A 72 -3.43 13.98 -20.84
N ASN A 73 -2.64 13.04 -20.28
CA ASN A 73 -2.75 11.61 -20.54
C ASN A 73 -3.92 11.00 -19.75
N PRO A 74 -4.48 9.87 -20.20
CA PRO A 74 -5.51 9.15 -19.43
C PRO A 74 -5.04 8.77 -18.03
N THR A 75 -5.97 8.68 -17.11
CA THR A 75 -5.72 8.13 -15.77
C THR A 75 -5.22 6.70 -15.86
N THR A 76 -4.26 6.32 -15.01
CA THR A 76 -3.82 4.92 -14.89
C THR A 76 -5.02 4.04 -14.61
N ARG A 77 -5.22 3.03 -15.46
CA ARG A 77 -6.41 2.19 -15.48
C ARG A 77 -6.01 0.72 -15.48
N PHE A 78 -6.59 -0.03 -14.59
CA PHE A 78 -6.44 -1.47 -14.52
C PHE A 78 -7.75 -2.18 -14.82
N LEU A 79 -7.65 -3.36 -15.45
CA LEU A 79 -8.74 -4.32 -15.53
C LEU A 79 -8.38 -5.53 -14.66
N LEU A 80 -9.17 -5.75 -13.60
CA LEU A 80 -9.10 -6.93 -12.74
C LEU A 80 -10.16 -7.93 -13.18
N LYS A 81 -9.73 -9.05 -13.75
CA LYS A 81 -10.61 -10.17 -14.08
C LYS A 81 -10.64 -11.16 -12.93
N ILE A 82 -11.84 -11.46 -12.43
CA ILE A 82 -12.06 -12.45 -11.38
C ILE A 82 -12.65 -13.70 -12.03
N LEU A 83 -11.87 -14.78 -12.04
CA LEU A 83 -12.16 -16.06 -12.69
C LEU A 83 -12.23 -17.16 -11.60
N GLY A 84 -13.34 -17.20 -10.84
CA GLY A 84 -13.48 -18.06 -9.68
C GLY A 84 -12.51 -17.63 -8.56
N VAL A 85 -11.49 -18.45 -8.26
CA VAL A 85 -10.45 -18.13 -7.27
C VAL A 85 -9.23 -17.42 -7.86
N GLU A 86 -9.11 -17.43 -9.18
CA GLU A 86 -8.00 -16.79 -9.89
C GLU A 86 -8.29 -15.32 -10.18
N ARG A 87 -7.23 -14.53 -10.22
CA ARG A 87 -7.29 -13.10 -10.55
C ARG A 87 -6.22 -12.76 -11.56
N GLU A 88 -6.63 -12.05 -12.59
CA GLU A 88 -5.72 -11.53 -13.59
C GLU A 88 -5.82 -10.02 -13.63
N LEU A 89 -4.68 -9.35 -13.66
CA LEU A 89 -4.58 -7.90 -13.70
C LEU A 89 -3.99 -7.46 -15.03
N TYR A 90 -4.66 -6.51 -15.67
CA TYR A 90 -4.22 -5.92 -16.94
C TYR A 90 -4.10 -4.40 -16.81
N LEU A 91 -3.02 -3.84 -17.34
CA LEU A 91 -2.87 -2.40 -17.52
C LEU A 91 -3.58 -1.98 -18.81
N LYS A 92 -4.53 -1.05 -18.70
CA LYS A 92 -5.32 -0.51 -19.83
C LYS A 92 -4.84 0.86 -20.26
N ALA A 93 -4.37 1.66 -19.31
CA ALA A 93 -3.78 2.98 -19.55
C ALA A 93 -2.78 3.31 -18.46
N LYS A 94 -1.78 4.13 -18.78
CA LYS A 94 -0.77 4.65 -17.85
C LYS A 94 -0.79 6.18 -17.92
N CYS A 95 -0.88 6.81 -16.75
CA CYS A 95 -0.75 8.26 -16.60
C CYS A 95 0.73 8.68 -16.57
N ASP A 96 0.97 10.01 -16.50
CA ASP A 96 2.32 10.56 -16.38
C ASP A 96 2.98 10.20 -15.04
N GLN A 97 4.30 10.25 -15.02
CA GLN A 97 5.05 10.10 -13.77
C GLN A 97 4.72 11.22 -12.78
N ILE A 98 4.82 10.90 -11.50
CA ILE A 98 4.63 11.83 -10.40
C ILE A 98 5.90 12.67 -10.26
N GLU A 99 5.74 13.99 -10.40
CA GLU A 99 6.79 14.93 -10.06
C GLU A 99 6.78 15.21 -8.56
N PHE A 100 7.93 15.06 -7.92
CA PHE A 100 8.10 15.35 -6.51
C PHE A 100 9.23 16.35 -6.32
N ASN A 101 8.95 17.45 -5.64
CA ASN A 101 9.97 18.46 -5.32
C ASN A 101 10.40 18.34 -3.85
N ASN A 102 9.48 18.55 -2.94
CA ASN A 102 9.67 18.42 -1.50
C ASN A 102 8.31 18.33 -0.79
N SER A 103 8.33 17.92 0.47
CA SER A 103 7.17 17.98 1.39
C SER A 103 7.64 18.09 2.82
N ASP A 104 6.95 18.92 3.63
CA ASP A 104 7.18 19.06 5.09
C ASP A 104 6.45 17.95 5.89
N ALA A 105 6.26 16.79 5.32
CA ALA A 105 5.54 15.70 5.97
C ALA A 105 6.35 15.05 7.09
N ASP A 106 5.65 14.62 8.14
CA ASP A 106 6.22 13.83 9.23
C ASP A 106 6.63 12.42 8.79
N GLY A 107 6.06 11.95 7.69
CA GLY A 107 6.37 10.67 7.07
C GLY A 107 5.83 10.54 5.66
N PHE A 108 6.34 9.54 4.95
CA PHE A 108 6.04 9.27 3.54
C PHE A 108 5.52 7.84 3.36
N ILE A 109 4.51 7.68 2.49
CA ILE A 109 4.13 6.41 1.90
C ILE A 109 4.39 6.49 0.41
N VAL A 110 5.28 5.63 -0.09
CA VAL A 110 5.58 5.49 -1.51
C VAL A 110 5.12 4.09 -1.93
N SER A 111 4.03 4.06 -2.67
CA SER A 111 3.37 2.81 -3.10
C SER A 111 2.94 2.95 -4.56
N PRO A 112 3.90 2.92 -5.50
CA PRO A 112 3.56 3.01 -6.91
C PRO A 112 2.72 1.81 -7.38
N VAL A 113 1.84 2.06 -8.35
CA VAL A 113 1.02 1.01 -8.96
C VAL A 113 1.66 0.43 -10.23
N PHE A 114 2.32 1.28 -11.05
CA PHE A 114 3.01 0.87 -12.27
C PHE A 114 3.92 1.99 -12.82
N ASP A 115 5.21 1.98 -12.43
CA ASP A 115 6.27 2.83 -13.01
C ASP A 115 5.93 4.36 -13.04
N GLU A 116 5.16 4.84 -12.06
CA GLU A 116 4.82 6.26 -11.95
C GLU A 116 5.80 7.06 -11.07
N ILE A 117 6.74 6.40 -10.42
CA ILE A 117 7.76 7.02 -9.58
C ILE A 117 9.14 6.64 -10.13
N SER A 118 9.95 7.64 -10.47
CA SER A 118 11.32 7.43 -10.94
C SER A 118 12.24 7.07 -9.77
N GLU A 119 13.37 6.42 -10.07
CA GLU A 119 14.42 6.15 -9.08
C GLU A 119 14.96 7.45 -8.48
N GLU A 120 15.10 8.52 -9.28
CA GLU A 120 15.53 9.84 -8.81
C GLU A 120 14.55 10.41 -7.76
N THR A 121 13.23 10.25 -8.00
CA THR A 121 12.21 10.67 -7.03
C THR A 121 12.30 9.83 -5.75
N LEU A 122 12.49 8.53 -5.89
CA LEU A 122 12.67 7.63 -4.75
C LEU A 122 13.89 8.02 -3.91
N ASP A 123 15.00 8.36 -4.55
CA ASP A 123 16.25 8.80 -3.91
C ASP A 123 16.06 10.09 -3.11
N LYS A 124 15.38 11.09 -3.70
CA LYS A 124 15.08 12.35 -3.01
C LYS A 124 14.26 12.11 -1.74
N ILE A 125 13.20 11.29 -1.82
CA ILE A 125 12.35 10.99 -0.66
C ILE A 125 13.15 10.26 0.42
N ARG A 126 14.00 9.32 0.02
CA ARG A 126 14.84 8.52 0.91
C ARG A 126 15.85 9.35 1.70
N GLU A 127 16.33 10.46 1.10
CA GLU A 127 17.25 11.37 1.75
C GLU A 127 16.56 12.34 2.71
N ASP A 128 15.37 12.80 2.37
CA ASP A 128 14.65 13.86 3.08
C ASP A 128 13.69 13.33 4.16
N SER A 129 13.36 12.03 4.16
CA SER A 129 12.31 11.49 5.02
C SER A 129 12.79 11.03 6.39
N ASN A 130 12.09 11.46 7.46
CA ASN A 130 12.26 10.92 8.81
C ASN A 130 11.61 9.53 8.99
N PHE A 131 10.57 9.25 8.22
CA PHE A 131 9.88 7.97 8.16
C PHE A 131 9.42 7.69 6.73
N PHE A 132 9.81 6.54 6.21
CA PHE A 132 9.52 6.13 4.85
C PHE A 132 8.94 4.71 4.82
N MET A 133 7.64 4.61 4.52
CA MET A 133 6.95 3.37 4.18
C MET A 133 7.03 3.13 2.68
N PHE A 134 7.50 1.98 2.28
CA PHE A 134 7.65 1.59 0.89
C PHE A 134 6.88 0.31 0.56
N ASP A 135 6.07 0.37 -0.48
CA ASP A 135 5.46 -0.79 -1.14
C ASP A 135 6.03 -0.88 -2.57
N PRO A 136 6.83 -1.88 -2.89
CA PRO A 136 7.61 -1.92 -4.13
C PRO A 136 6.81 -2.34 -5.37
N GLN A 137 5.53 -2.67 -5.24
CA GLN A 137 4.73 -3.34 -6.27
C GLN A 137 4.87 -2.73 -7.67
N GLY A 138 4.82 -1.40 -7.80
CA GLY A 138 4.87 -0.72 -9.10
C GLY A 138 6.26 -0.73 -9.74
N PHE A 139 7.32 -0.91 -8.96
CA PHE A 139 8.69 -1.10 -9.47
C PHE A 139 8.93 -2.51 -9.98
N LEU A 140 8.17 -3.49 -9.51
CA LEU A 140 8.29 -4.90 -9.89
C LEU A 140 7.38 -5.28 -11.06
N ARG A 141 6.28 -4.56 -11.26
CA ARG A 141 5.30 -4.86 -12.31
C ARG A 141 5.82 -4.55 -13.69
N ARG A 142 5.56 -5.47 -14.61
CA ARG A 142 5.76 -5.34 -16.06
C ARG A 142 4.49 -5.74 -16.78
N VAL A 143 4.39 -5.44 -18.06
CA VAL A 143 3.27 -5.83 -18.92
C VAL A 143 3.77 -6.66 -20.09
N ASP A 144 3.01 -7.67 -20.44
CA ASP A 144 3.21 -8.41 -21.69
C ASP A 144 2.50 -7.73 -22.88
N ASP A 145 2.62 -8.30 -24.07
CA ASP A 145 2.01 -7.78 -25.30
C ASP A 145 0.47 -7.71 -25.25
N THR A 146 -0.16 -8.40 -24.30
CA THR A 146 -1.62 -8.37 -24.07
C THR A 146 -2.04 -7.32 -23.03
N GLY A 147 -1.07 -6.67 -22.39
CA GLY A 147 -1.28 -5.77 -21.28
C GLY A 147 -1.42 -6.48 -19.92
N LYS A 148 -1.24 -7.80 -19.85
CA LYS A 148 -1.30 -8.56 -18.59
C LYS A 148 -0.10 -8.23 -17.73
N ILE A 149 -0.35 -7.96 -16.45
CA ILE A 149 0.68 -7.66 -15.44
C ILE A 149 1.37 -8.96 -15.02
N TYR A 150 2.70 -8.91 -14.98
CA TYR A 150 3.55 -9.90 -14.32
C TYR A 150 4.63 -9.20 -13.50
N LEU A 151 5.33 -9.95 -12.65
CA LEU A 151 6.43 -9.43 -11.84
C LEU A 151 7.77 -9.79 -12.44
N GLU A 152 8.72 -8.87 -12.37
CA GLU A 152 10.09 -9.05 -12.84
C GLU A 152 11.08 -8.56 -11.79
N LYS A 153 12.23 -9.25 -11.73
CA LYS A 153 13.31 -8.87 -10.83
C LYS A 153 13.84 -7.48 -11.20
N THR A 154 13.93 -6.63 -10.20
CA THR A 154 14.53 -5.31 -10.34
C THR A 154 15.59 -5.06 -9.25
N LEU A 155 16.59 -4.25 -9.58
CA LEU A 155 17.60 -3.80 -8.63
C LEU A 155 17.17 -2.42 -8.13
N LEU A 156 16.64 -2.38 -6.90
CA LEU A 156 16.32 -1.14 -6.21
C LEU A 156 17.28 -0.92 -5.03
N ASP A 157 17.72 0.30 -4.87
CA ASP A 157 18.36 0.70 -3.62
C ASP A 157 17.26 0.95 -2.57
N ILE A 158 17.14 0.01 -1.65
CA ILE A 158 16.19 0.06 -0.53
C ILE A 158 16.87 0.44 0.80
N SER A 159 18.10 0.94 0.74
CA SER A 159 18.79 1.48 1.93
C SER A 159 18.03 2.68 2.49
N LYS A 160 18.12 2.92 3.80
CA LYS A 160 17.45 4.02 4.52
C LYS A 160 15.91 3.97 4.51
N ILE A 161 15.27 2.95 3.92
CA ILE A 161 13.83 2.74 4.03
C ILE A 161 13.49 2.39 5.48
N THR A 162 12.51 3.09 6.06
CA THR A 162 12.14 2.82 7.46
C THR A 162 11.28 1.57 7.56
N ALA A 163 10.32 1.40 6.66
CA ALA A 163 9.46 0.22 6.63
C ALA A 163 9.19 -0.19 5.18
N ILE A 164 9.27 -1.48 4.89
CA ILE A 164 8.88 -2.07 3.61
C ILE A 164 7.76 -3.07 3.85
N LYS A 165 6.71 -3.00 3.03
CA LYS A 165 5.69 -4.06 2.97
C LYS A 165 5.96 -4.89 1.72
N THR A 166 5.95 -6.20 1.86
CA THR A 166 6.05 -7.14 0.74
C THR A 166 5.12 -8.32 0.94
N ASP A 167 4.64 -8.87 -0.16
CA ASP A 167 4.09 -10.22 -0.22
C ASP A 167 5.18 -11.26 -0.57
N PRO A 168 4.87 -12.58 -0.61
CA PRO A 168 5.86 -13.62 -0.94
C PRO A 168 6.54 -13.46 -2.29
N ASP A 169 5.80 -13.01 -3.30
CA ASP A 169 6.34 -12.87 -4.66
C ASP A 169 7.16 -11.58 -4.77
N GLU A 170 6.68 -10.45 -4.24
CA GLU A 170 7.43 -9.20 -4.17
C GLU A 170 8.76 -9.40 -3.44
N ALA A 171 8.75 -10.08 -2.28
CA ALA A 171 9.96 -10.37 -1.53
C ALA A 171 10.95 -11.25 -2.33
N PHE A 172 10.44 -12.24 -3.07
CA PHE A 172 11.26 -13.08 -3.94
C PHE A 172 11.87 -12.28 -5.10
N TYR A 173 11.09 -11.44 -5.78
CA TYR A 173 11.62 -10.64 -6.89
C TYR A 173 12.63 -9.58 -6.44
N LEU A 174 12.57 -9.09 -5.18
CA LEU A 174 13.54 -8.16 -4.62
C LEU A 174 14.83 -8.83 -4.13
N THR A 175 14.75 -10.07 -3.65
CA THR A 175 15.86 -10.71 -2.92
C THR A 175 16.36 -12.00 -3.56
N GLY A 176 15.55 -12.68 -4.33
CA GLY A 176 15.78 -14.06 -4.78
C GLY A 176 15.53 -15.12 -3.70
N LEU A 177 15.06 -14.71 -2.51
CA LEU A 177 14.84 -15.56 -1.35
C LEU A 177 13.35 -15.57 -0.96
N ARG A 178 12.97 -16.44 -0.04
CA ARG A 178 11.58 -16.58 0.42
C ARG A 178 11.49 -16.47 1.94
N GLU A 179 10.30 -16.14 2.44
CA GLU A 179 9.96 -16.14 3.86
C GLU A 179 10.98 -15.40 4.74
N LYS A 180 11.40 -16.00 5.83
CA LYS A 180 12.33 -15.44 6.79
C LYS A 180 13.64 -14.99 6.16
N ASP A 181 14.19 -15.77 5.21
CA ASP A 181 15.47 -15.42 4.56
C ASP A 181 15.34 -14.17 3.70
N ALA A 182 14.20 -13.99 3.02
CA ALA A 182 13.91 -12.76 2.28
C ALA A 182 13.82 -11.55 3.22
N MET A 183 13.14 -11.68 4.35
CA MET A 183 13.01 -10.63 5.35
C MET A 183 14.38 -10.21 5.92
N ILE A 184 15.23 -11.18 6.24
CA ILE A 184 16.59 -10.95 6.72
C ILE A 184 17.44 -10.24 5.64
N ALA A 185 17.29 -10.64 4.37
CA ALA A 185 18.01 -10.02 3.26
C ALA A 185 17.59 -8.55 3.06
N LEU A 186 16.29 -8.23 3.15
CA LEU A 186 15.79 -6.87 3.09
C LEU A 186 16.32 -6.03 4.27
N GLN A 187 16.32 -6.57 5.47
CA GLN A 187 16.86 -5.88 6.64
C GLN A 187 18.37 -5.62 6.52
N LYS A 188 19.15 -6.59 6.01
CA LYS A 188 20.59 -6.42 5.75
C LYS A 188 20.90 -5.33 4.71
N LYS A 189 19.95 -5.02 3.83
CA LYS A 189 20.04 -3.88 2.89
C LYS A 189 19.72 -2.53 3.55
N GLY A 190 19.37 -2.48 4.84
CA GLY A 190 19.18 -1.25 5.60
C GLY A 190 17.72 -0.94 5.99
N VAL A 191 16.76 -1.79 5.63
CA VAL A 191 15.36 -1.62 6.03
C VAL A 191 15.20 -1.87 7.53
N LYS A 192 14.52 -0.97 8.26
CA LYS A 192 14.35 -1.10 9.72
C LYS A 192 13.18 -2.02 10.11
N HIS A 193 12.06 -1.93 9.39
CA HIS A 193 10.86 -2.76 9.61
C HIS A 193 10.51 -3.48 8.32
N VAL A 194 10.60 -4.79 8.30
CA VAL A 194 10.17 -5.61 7.17
C VAL A 194 8.82 -6.21 7.50
N LEU A 195 7.79 -5.84 6.77
CA LEU A 195 6.41 -6.25 6.93
C LEU A 195 6.07 -7.25 5.82
N TYR A 196 5.97 -8.52 6.18
CA TYR A 196 5.73 -9.62 5.25
C TYR A 196 4.29 -10.09 5.39
N THR A 197 3.49 -9.93 4.34
CA THR A 197 2.06 -10.23 4.33
C THR A 197 1.78 -11.43 3.44
N ASN A 198 1.47 -12.58 4.04
CA ASN A 198 1.13 -13.80 3.30
C ASN A 198 -0.31 -14.22 3.64
N LYS A 199 -1.27 -13.75 2.86
CA LYS A 199 -2.71 -13.95 3.11
C LYS A 199 -3.09 -13.47 4.51
N GLN A 200 -3.50 -14.39 5.41
CA GLN A 200 -3.88 -14.11 6.78
C GLN A 200 -2.70 -14.10 7.76
N ASN A 201 -1.51 -14.53 7.31
CA ASN A 201 -0.32 -14.56 8.14
C ASN A 201 0.53 -13.34 7.87
N ILE A 202 0.79 -12.56 8.88
CA ILE A 202 1.60 -11.36 8.81
C ILE A 202 2.78 -11.50 9.76
N THR A 203 3.98 -11.29 9.24
CA THR A 203 5.21 -11.30 10.04
C THR A 203 5.90 -9.95 9.92
N MET A 204 6.31 -9.37 11.05
CA MET A 204 7.19 -8.20 11.08
C MET A 204 8.57 -8.60 11.62
N LEU A 205 9.62 -8.28 10.85
CA LEU A 205 10.99 -8.32 11.33
C LEU A 205 11.45 -6.90 11.68
N VAL A 206 11.83 -6.71 12.94
CA VAL A 206 12.43 -5.46 13.42
C VAL A 206 13.56 -5.76 14.40
N LYS A 207 14.75 -5.16 14.17
CA LYS A 207 15.98 -5.52 14.88
C LYS A 207 16.26 -7.03 14.76
N ASP A 208 16.26 -7.76 15.87
CA ASP A 208 16.51 -9.21 15.99
C ASP A 208 15.24 -10.01 16.30
N ARG A 209 14.04 -9.40 16.11
CA ARG A 209 12.77 -10.00 16.52
C ARG A 209 11.81 -10.15 15.33
N LEU A 210 11.21 -11.33 15.27
CA LEU A 210 10.06 -11.64 14.43
C LEU A 210 8.80 -11.59 15.28
N TYR A 211 7.80 -10.87 14.81
CA TYR A 211 6.46 -10.81 15.39
C TYR A 211 5.48 -11.41 14.40
N ASP A 212 4.83 -12.49 14.79
CA ASP A 212 3.88 -13.22 13.97
C ASP A 212 2.45 -12.94 14.44
N LEU A 213 1.63 -12.50 13.51
CA LEU A 213 0.21 -12.21 13.70
C LEU A 213 -0.61 -13.00 12.69
N HIS A 214 -1.81 -13.37 13.10
CA HIS A 214 -2.74 -14.09 12.25
C HIS A 214 -4.12 -13.42 12.26
N ILE A 215 -4.63 -13.10 11.08
CA ILE A 215 -6.01 -12.69 10.90
C ILE A 215 -6.88 -13.93 10.95
N PRO A 216 -7.90 -14.00 11.84
CA PRO A 216 -8.76 -15.18 11.95
C PRO A 216 -9.39 -15.59 10.62
N ASP A 217 -9.66 -16.88 10.47
CA ASP A 217 -10.35 -17.42 9.30
C ASP A 217 -11.75 -16.81 9.18
N MET A 218 -12.04 -16.26 8.01
CA MET A 218 -13.30 -15.59 7.72
C MET A 218 -13.67 -15.74 6.26
N THR A 219 -14.92 -15.47 5.94
CA THR A 219 -15.33 -15.31 4.54
C THR A 219 -14.80 -13.98 4.03
N ILE A 220 -13.79 -14.02 3.18
CA ILE A 220 -13.16 -12.85 2.60
C ILE A 220 -13.98 -12.36 1.40
N GLY A 221 -14.33 -11.09 1.42
CA GLY A 221 -14.98 -10.41 0.31
C GLY A 221 -13.97 -9.81 -0.68
N ASP A 222 -14.00 -8.48 -0.82
CA ASP A 222 -13.09 -7.72 -1.67
C ASP A 222 -11.75 -7.49 -0.96
N THR A 223 -10.64 -7.93 -1.56
CA THR A 223 -9.27 -7.73 -1.01
C THR A 223 -8.55 -6.53 -1.63
N THR A 224 -9.16 -5.82 -2.60
CA THR A 224 -8.53 -4.68 -3.28
C THR A 224 -8.20 -3.56 -2.29
N GLY A 225 -6.97 -3.05 -2.29
CA GLY A 225 -6.54 -1.94 -1.42
C GLY A 225 -6.35 -2.30 0.07
N VAL A 226 -6.51 -3.57 0.48
CA VAL A 226 -6.25 -3.98 1.88
C VAL A 226 -4.77 -3.78 2.25
N GLY A 227 -3.85 -4.04 1.32
CA GLY A 227 -2.41 -3.75 1.51
C GLY A 227 -2.14 -2.26 1.71
N ASP A 228 -2.85 -1.40 0.99
CA ASP A 228 -2.72 0.05 1.11
C ASP A 228 -3.27 0.55 2.45
N ILE A 229 -4.44 0.05 2.87
CA ILE A 229 -5.01 0.31 4.20
C ILE A 229 -4.03 -0.10 5.29
N PHE A 230 -3.41 -1.28 5.16
CA PHE A 230 -2.39 -1.79 6.07
C PHE A 230 -1.17 -0.86 6.14
N CYS A 231 -0.59 -0.44 5.00
CA CYS A 231 0.55 0.46 4.95
C CYS A 231 0.24 1.81 5.64
N ALA A 232 -0.91 2.39 5.34
CA ALA A 232 -1.33 3.65 5.94
C ALA A 232 -1.57 3.52 7.46
N ALA A 233 -2.23 2.45 7.89
CA ALA A 233 -2.50 2.19 9.30
C ALA A 233 -1.19 2.00 10.10
N PHE A 234 -0.24 1.22 9.57
CA PHE A 234 1.09 1.05 10.17
C PHE A 234 1.79 2.40 10.32
N THR A 235 1.89 3.15 9.22
CA THR A 235 2.58 4.42 9.17
C THR A 235 1.99 5.42 10.16
N CYS A 236 0.69 5.62 10.11
CA CYS A 236 0.00 6.56 11.00
C CYS A 236 0.14 6.18 12.48
N SER A 237 0.01 4.90 12.81
CA SER A 237 0.17 4.42 14.18
C SER A 237 1.61 4.58 14.66
N TYR A 238 2.59 4.19 13.85
CA TYR A 238 4.01 4.34 14.21
C TYR A 238 4.43 5.80 14.37
N LEU A 239 3.97 6.70 13.52
CA LEU A 239 4.28 8.13 13.63
C LEU A 239 3.76 8.73 14.94
N LYS A 240 2.60 8.30 15.42
CA LYS A 240 2.00 8.77 16.67
C LYS A 240 2.67 8.18 17.91
N GLU A 241 2.80 6.86 17.94
CA GLU A 241 3.15 6.15 19.18
C GLU A 241 4.63 5.76 19.26
N LYS A 242 5.33 5.74 18.12
CA LYS A 242 6.73 5.27 18.00
C LYS A 242 6.96 3.84 18.54
N ASP A 243 5.89 3.05 18.58
CA ASP A 243 5.88 1.66 19.01
C ASP A 243 5.64 0.74 17.82
N SER A 244 6.65 -0.08 17.46
CA SER A 244 6.58 -0.99 16.31
C SER A 244 5.57 -2.11 16.50
N LEU A 245 5.46 -2.65 17.74
CA LEU A 245 4.54 -3.74 18.02
C LEU A 245 3.09 -3.25 17.97
N TRP A 246 2.81 -2.10 18.56
CA TRP A 246 1.48 -1.49 18.45
C TRP A 246 1.14 -1.16 17.01
N ALA A 247 2.10 -0.60 16.25
CA ALA A 247 1.88 -0.22 14.85
C ALA A 247 1.54 -1.42 13.96
N ILE A 248 2.22 -2.57 14.13
CA ILE A 248 1.88 -3.78 13.35
C ILE A 248 0.53 -4.35 13.76
N CYS A 249 0.19 -4.39 15.06
CA CYS A 249 -1.13 -4.81 15.50
C CYS A 249 -2.24 -3.90 14.95
N PHE A 250 -1.98 -2.60 14.89
CA PHE A 250 -2.90 -1.62 14.33
C PHE A 250 -3.10 -1.81 12.82
N ALA A 251 -2.02 -2.08 12.08
CA ALA A 251 -2.08 -2.35 10.64
C ALA A 251 -2.83 -3.64 10.33
N VAL A 252 -2.56 -4.71 11.07
CA VAL A 252 -3.27 -5.99 10.93
C VAL A 252 -4.74 -5.84 11.32
N GLY A 253 -5.04 -5.09 12.40
CA GLY A 253 -6.40 -4.78 12.81
C GLY A 253 -7.18 -3.99 11.77
N ALA A 254 -6.53 -3.08 11.04
CA ALA A 254 -7.13 -2.35 9.93
C ALA A 254 -7.43 -3.26 8.73
N ALA A 255 -6.47 -4.13 8.37
CA ALA A 255 -6.64 -5.12 7.32
C ALA A 255 -7.78 -6.09 7.65
N GLN A 256 -7.82 -6.61 8.89
CA GLN A 256 -8.89 -7.48 9.37
C GLN A 256 -10.26 -6.81 9.24
N ALA A 257 -10.42 -5.58 9.74
CA ALA A 257 -11.68 -4.85 9.66
C ALA A 257 -12.13 -4.60 8.21
N ALA A 258 -11.18 -4.34 7.30
CA ALA A 258 -11.47 -4.17 5.88
C ALA A 258 -11.88 -5.48 5.18
N LEU A 259 -11.39 -6.63 5.65
CA LEU A 259 -11.73 -7.95 5.11
C LEU A 259 -13.06 -8.48 5.67
N GLU A 260 -13.41 -8.14 6.91
CA GLU A 260 -14.64 -8.58 7.59
C GLU A 260 -15.90 -7.91 7.04
N THR A 261 -15.76 -6.70 6.49
CA THR A 261 -16.91 -5.97 5.96
C THR A 261 -17.40 -6.54 4.62
N LYS A 262 -18.71 -6.46 4.38
CA LYS A 262 -19.32 -6.75 3.07
C LYS A 262 -19.19 -5.59 2.08
N ALA A 263 -18.71 -4.43 2.54
CA ALA A 263 -18.47 -3.27 1.69
C ALA A 263 -17.31 -3.53 0.71
N THR A 264 -17.37 -2.87 -0.43
CA THR A 264 -16.35 -2.99 -1.49
C THR A 264 -15.70 -1.63 -1.77
N GLY A 265 -14.56 -1.65 -2.43
CA GLY A 265 -13.82 -0.45 -2.79
C GLY A 265 -13.51 0.41 -1.57
N LEU A 266 -13.58 1.73 -1.71
CA LEU A 266 -13.26 2.68 -0.65
C LEU A 266 -14.21 2.66 0.56
N SER A 267 -15.39 2.07 0.41
CA SER A 267 -16.38 1.99 1.50
C SER A 267 -15.99 0.99 2.60
N LYS A 268 -15.03 0.09 2.33
CA LYS A 268 -14.52 -0.86 3.32
C LYS A 268 -13.45 -0.31 4.25
N ILE A 269 -12.95 0.91 3.98
CA ILE A 269 -11.91 1.53 4.81
C ILE A 269 -12.47 1.74 6.22
N PRO A 270 -11.89 1.11 7.24
CA PRO A 270 -12.43 1.12 8.59
C PRO A 270 -12.23 2.46 9.30
N ASN A 271 -13.05 2.73 10.29
CA ASN A 271 -12.83 3.82 11.22
C ASN A 271 -11.80 3.44 12.30
N SER A 272 -11.21 4.44 12.95
CA SER A 272 -10.14 4.22 13.94
C SER A 272 -10.59 3.41 15.17
N GLY A 273 -11.85 3.45 15.55
CA GLY A 273 -12.36 2.73 16.72
C GLY A 273 -12.34 1.21 16.52
N ILE A 274 -12.81 0.74 15.35
CA ILE A 274 -12.78 -0.69 15.00
C ILE A 274 -11.32 -1.17 14.88
N ILE A 275 -10.45 -0.35 14.27
CA ILE A 275 -9.02 -0.69 14.16
C ILE A 275 -8.41 -0.87 15.55
N GLN A 276 -8.66 0.05 16.49
CA GLN A 276 -8.13 -0.02 17.86
C GLN A 276 -8.63 -1.26 18.60
N GLN A 277 -9.88 -1.64 18.44
CA GLN A 277 -10.43 -2.84 19.05
C GLN A 277 -9.72 -4.10 18.55
N ASN A 278 -9.57 -4.26 17.24
CA ASN A 278 -8.86 -5.39 16.64
C ASN A 278 -7.38 -5.39 17.04
N ALA A 279 -6.73 -4.22 17.02
CA ALA A 279 -5.33 -4.06 17.42
C ALA A 279 -5.08 -4.49 18.88
N ALA A 280 -5.97 -4.13 19.81
CA ALA A 280 -5.86 -4.52 21.21
C ALA A 280 -5.97 -6.04 21.40
N TYR A 281 -6.85 -6.71 20.64
CA TYR A 281 -6.95 -8.16 20.63
C TYR A 281 -5.67 -8.81 20.09
N LEU A 282 -5.19 -8.33 18.94
CA LEU A 282 -3.97 -8.85 18.30
C LEU A 282 -2.72 -8.64 19.18
N TYR A 283 -2.61 -7.50 19.86
CA TYR A 283 -1.50 -7.20 20.77
C TYR A 283 -1.35 -8.24 21.89
N ASN A 284 -2.45 -8.77 22.38
CA ASN A 284 -2.45 -9.81 23.42
C ASN A 284 -2.21 -11.23 22.87
N SER A 285 -2.30 -11.43 21.55
CA SER A 285 -2.16 -12.74 20.90
C SER A 285 -0.90 -12.87 20.03
N VAL A 286 -0.14 -11.80 19.85
CA VAL A 286 1.07 -11.81 19.04
C VAL A 286 2.10 -12.82 19.56
N LYS A 287 2.66 -13.59 18.64
CA LYS A 287 3.80 -14.48 18.93
C LYS A 287 5.08 -13.78 18.49
N PHE A 288 6.16 -14.01 19.23
CA PHE A 288 7.46 -13.50 18.84
C PHE A 288 8.56 -14.54 18.99
N SER A 289 9.57 -14.43 18.14
CA SER A 289 10.80 -15.24 18.18
C SER A 289 12.01 -14.37 17.83
N GLN A 290 13.20 -14.84 18.17
CA GLN A 290 14.46 -14.23 17.73
C GLN A 290 14.89 -14.78 16.38
N VAL A 291 15.62 -13.96 15.61
CA VAL A 291 16.17 -14.33 14.30
C VAL A 291 17.44 -15.13 14.46
#